data_2b71372c7fe6b9b25cb6a57e2b261233
#
_entry.id   2b71372c7fe6b9b25cb6a57e2b261233
#
_cell.length_a   1.000
_cell.length_b   1.000
_cell.length_c   1.000
_cell.angle_alpha   90.00
_cell.angle_beta   90.00
_cell.angle_gamma   90.00
#
_symmetry.space_group_name_H-M   'P 1'
#
loop_
_entity.id
_entity.type
_entity.pdbx_description
1 polymer ?
#
loop_
_entity_poly.entity_id
_entity_poly.type
_entity_poly.pdbx_seq_one_letter_code
_entity_poly.pdbx_strand_id
1 'polypeptide(L)'
;MSKPFDRIVGPGGEWEDTENDDGGTLSDRDEFIAEWAPRIDAYLAGTPTEGQGVNYAATAWKYCIDPRWSPAISNTESSKGRVCIRPHNAWGWGSSSWDSWEEAIDAHVGGLSRGYGYTISEEAAQKYCPPNWQGWYERTLDQMNMI
;
A
#
# COMPACT_ATOMS: atom_id res chain seq x y z
N MET A 1 -20.79 1.45 -1.88
CA MET A 1 -19.78 2.42 -1.89
C MET A 1 -18.73 2.06 -2.88
N SER A 2 -18.34 2.93 -3.71
CA SER A 2 -17.39 2.57 -4.71
C SER A 2 -16.02 2.59 -4.08
N LYS A 3 -15.16 1.75 -4.48
CA LYS A 3 -13.84 1.74 -3.98
C LYS A 3 -13.15 2.92 -4.56
N PRO A 4 -12.43 3.63 -3.78
CA PRO A 4 -11.77 4.82 -4.26
C PRO A 4 -10.96 4.61 -5.50
N PHE A 5 -10.30 3.50 -5.62
CA PHE A 5 -9.46 3.32 -6.78
C PHE A 5 -10.27 2.87 -7.97
N ASP A 6 -11.57 2.70 -7.84
CA ASP A 6 -12.37 2.35 -9.00
C ASP A 6 -12.44 3.54 -9.94
N ARG A 7 -12.18 4.74 -9.47
CA ARG A 7 -12.19 5.89 -10.35
C ARG A 7 -10.87 6.02 -11.08
N ILE A 8 -9.96 5.20 -10.80
CA ILE A 8 -8.69 5.31 -11.38
C ILE A 8 -8.60 4.47 -12.59
N VAL A 9 -7.99 4.97 -13.61
CA VAL A 9 -7.90 4.28 -14.81
C VAL A 9 -6.93 3.19 -14.60
N GLY A 10 -6.97 2.17 -14.77
CA GLY A 10 -6.10 1.07 -14.49
C GLY A 10 -4.64 1.35 -14.67
N PRO A 11 -3.86 0.38 -14.41
CA PRO A 11 -2.43 0.52 -14.44
C PRO A 11 -1.97 1.01 -15.77
N GLY A 12 -1.15 1.89 -15.81
CA GLY A 12 -0.68 2.41 -17.03
C GLY A 12 -1.56 3.52 -17.49
N GLY A 13 -2.64 3.76 -16.82
CA GLY A 13 -3.47 4.82 -17.24
C GLY A 13 -2.86 6.08 -16.77
N GLU A 14 -3.39 7.17 -17.14
CA GLU A 14 -2.82 8.30 -16.80
C GLU A 14 -3.27 8.81 -15.60
N TRP A 15 -2.62 9.00 -14.64
CA TRP A 15 -2.92 9.63 -13.44
C TRP A 15 -2.68 11.03 -13.68
N GLU A 16 -3.45 11.70 -14.30
CA GLU A 16 -3.31 13.01 -14.62
C GLU A 16 -3.48 13.78 -13.46
N ASP A 17 -2.70 14.15 -12.71
CA ASP A 17 -2.81 14.97 -11.62
C ASP A 17 -3.01 16.29 -12.09
N THR A 18 -4.03 16.64 -12.46
CA THR A 18 -4.25 17.88 -13.02
C THR A 18 -4.18 18.78 -11.97
N GLU A 19 -3.34 19.11 -11.37
CA GLU A 19 -3.30 20.00 -10.42
C GLU A 19 -3.67 21.24 -10.68
N ASN A 20 -4.34 21.62 -11.24
CA ASN A 20 -4.65 22.83 -11.62
C ASN A 20 -5.51 23.39 -10.74
N ASP A 21 -5.84 23.31 -9.95
CA ASP A 21 -6.63 23.80 -9.17
C ASP A 21 -6.88 25.09 -9.10
N ASP A 22 -7.57 25.62 -9.35
CA ASP A 22 -7.97 26.83 -9.38
C ASP A 22 -8.80 27.08 -8.25
N GLY A 23 -8.63 27.70 -7.46
CA GLY A 23 -9.51 28.15 -6.51
C GLY A 23 -9.77 27.26 -5.38
N GLY A 24 -8.96 26.51 -5.01
CA GLY A 24 -9.20 25.70 -3.89
C GLY A 24 -9.80 24.37 -4.19
N THR A 25 -9.97 24.04 -5.42
CA THR A 25 -10.47 22.74 -5.76
C THR A 25 -9.34 21.73 -5.58
N LEU A 26 -9.60 20.66 -4.88
CA LEU A 26 -8.59 19.63 -4.68
C LEU A 26 -8.42 18.83 -5.96
N SER A 27 -7.23 18.41 -6.23
CA SER A 27 -6.97 17.53 -7.36
C SER A 27 -7.46 16.13 -6.98
N ASP A 28 -7.58 15.26 -7.97
CA ASP A 28 -7.96 13.88 -7.72
C ASP A 28 -6.95 13.19 -6.80
N ARG A 29 -5.69 13.54 -6.93
CA ARG A 29 -4.67 12.97 -6.08
C ARG A 29 -4.88 13.42 -4.64
N ASP A 30 -5.18 14.69 -4.42
CA ASP A 30 -5.39 15.19 -3.08
C ASP A 30 -6.63 14.56 -2.44
N GLU A 31 -7.67 14.37 -3.23
CA GLU A 31 -8.87 13.72 -2.71
C GLU A 31 -8.60 12.27 -2.35
N PHE A 32 -7.82 11.58 -3.15
CA PHE A 32 -7.46 10.19 -2.87
C PHE A 32 -6.67 10.10 -1.56
N ILE A 33 -5.68 10.98 -1.39
CA ILE A 33 -4.88 10.97 -0.17
C ILE A 33 -5.74 11.35 1.03
N ALA A 34 -6.62 12.34 0.88
CA ALA A 34 -7.47 12.77 1.97
C ALA A 34 -8.42 11.66 2.43
N GLU A 35 -8.81 10.78 1.51
CA GLU A 35 -9.67 9.69 1.88
C GLU A 35 -8.89 8.55 2.52
N TRP A 36 -7.76 8.17 1.97
CA TRP A 36 -7.08 6.97 2.42
C TRP A 36 -6.06 7.16 3.53
N ALA A 37 -5.40 8.31 3.61
CA ALA A 37 -4.37 8.49 4.62
C ALA A 37 -4.91 8.36 6.05
N PRO A 38 -6.06 8.95 6.40
CA PRO A 38 -6.55 8.79 7.77
C PRO A 38 -6.96 7.35 8.09
N ARG A 39 -7.47 6.63 7.10
CA ARG A 39 -7.88 5.24 7.31
C ARG A 39 -6.66 4.36 7.54
N ILE A 40 -5.60 4.59 6.79
CA ILE A 40 -4.36 3.84 6.96
C ILE A 40 -3.71 4.23 8.28
N ASP A 41 -3.74 5.52 8.65
CA ASP A 41 -3.17 5.95 9.93
C ASP A 41 -3.90 5.29 11.10
N ALA A 42 -5.22 5.16 11.02
CA ALA A 42 -5.97 4.49 12.08
C ALA A 42 -5.55 3.02 12.17
N TYR A 43 -5.34 2.39 11.03
CA TYR A 43 -4.93 0.99 11.00
C TYR A 43 -3.53 0.79 11.57
N LEU A 44 -2.64 1.76 11.40
CA LEU A 44 -1.27 1.64 11.84
C LEU A 44 -1.00 2.23 13.23
N ALA A 45 -2.01 2.77 13.88
CA ALA A 45 -1.82 3.43 15.17
C ALA A 45 -1.18 2.49 16.18
N GLY A 46 -0.21 2.98 16.91
CA GLY A 46 0.45 2.21 17.96
C GLY A 46 1.52 1.25 17.43
N THR A 47 1.86 1.32 16.15
CA THR A 47 2.88 0.44 15.58
C THR A 47 4.08 1.25 15.13
N PRO A 48 5.20 0.60 14.80
CA PRO A 48 6.36 1.34 14.31
C PRO A 48 6.10 2.10 13.01
N THR A 49 5.06 1.72 12.23
CA THR A 49 4.75 2.45 11.01
C THR A 49 3.65 3.48 11.23
N GLU A 50 3.36 3.82 12.49
CA GLU A 50 2.35 4.81 12.76
C GLU A 50 2.66 6.12 12.06
N GLY A 51 1.67 6.77 11.51
CA GLY A 51 1.84 8.06 10.86
C GLY A 51 2.21 7.99 9.40
N GLN A 52 2.31 6.80 8.84
CA GLN A 52 2.73 6.66 7.45
C GLN A 52 1.57 6.66 6.44
N GLY A 53 0.38 7.06 6.88
CA GLY A 53 -0.79 7.03 6.00
C GLY A 53 -0.64 7.85 4.74
N VAL A 54 -0.10 9.07 4.85
CA VAL A 54 0.09 9.91 3.68
C VAL A 54 1.09 9.27 2.73
N ASN A 55 2.18 8.71 3.24
CA ASN A 55 3.17 8.08 2.40
C ASN A 55 2.58 6.88 1.66
N TYR A 56 1.80 6.06 2.34
CA TYR A 56 1.16 4.92 1.69
C TYR A 56 0.16 5.39 0.63
N ALA A 57 -0.67 6.38 0.95
CA ALA A 57 -1.69 6.83 0.01
C ALA A 57 -1.07 7.51 -1.21
N ALA A 58 -0.08 8.38 -0.98
CA ALA A 58 0.57 9.08 -2.08
C ALA A 58 1.33 8.10 -2.99
N THR A 59 1.96 7.10 -2.40
CA THR A 59 2.71 6.11 -3.16
C THR A 59 1.75 5.20 -3.94
N ALA A 60 0.62 4.85 -3.34
CA ALA A 60 -0.39 4.06 -4.03
C ALA A 60 -0.92 4.81 -5.24
N TRP A 61 -1.14 6.10 -5.12
CA TRP A 61 -1.56 6.93 -6.25
C TRP A 61 -0.47 6.91 -7.32
N LYS A 62 0.79 7.11 -6.88
CA LYS A 62 1.90 7.20 -7.82
C LYS A 62 2.05 5.93 -8.65
N TYR A 63 1.86 4.78 -8.06
CA TYR A 63 2.08 3.52 -8.74
C TYR A 63 0.78 2.80 -9.15
N CYS A 64 -0.36 3.45 -8.99
CA CYS A 64 -1.65 2.91 -9.37
C CYS A 64 -1.95 1.59 -8.67
N ILE A 65 -1.78 1.59 -7.34
CA ILE A 65 -1.95 0.39 -6.56
C ILE A 65 -3.07 0.58 -5.55
N ASP A 66 -3.73 -0.46 -5.15
CA ASP A 66 -4.74 -0.44 -4.09
C ASP A 66 -4.04 -0.01 -2.80
N PRO A 67 -4.45 1.11 -2.19
CA PRO A 67 -3.74 1.66 -1.03
C PRO A 67 -3.78 0.79 0.21
N ARG A 68 -4.68 -0.19 0.28
CA ARG A 68 -4.79 -1.06 1.44
C ARG A 68 -3.80 -2.22 1.40
N TRP A 69 -3.25 -2.51 0.23
CA TRP A 69 -2.52 -3.76 0.03
C TRP A 69 -1.17 -3.79 0.76
N SER A 70 -0.34 -2.81 0.54
CA SER A 70 0.99 -2.81 1.19
C SER A 70 0.90 -2.72 2.72
N PRO A 71 0.02 -1.88 3.29
CA PRO A 71 -0.13 -1.90 4.75
C PRO A 71 -0.59 -3.26 5.28
N ALA A 72 -1.50 -3.91 4.56
CA ALA A 72 -2.00 -5.22 5.00
C ALA A 72 -0.90 -6.28 4.93
N ILE A 73 -0.06 -6.24 3.89
CA ILE A 73 1.06 -7.16 3.79
C ILE A 73 2.02 -6.95 4.97
N SER A 74 2.25 -5.70 5.38
CA SER A 74 3.13 -5.45 6.50
C SER A 74 2.62 -6.13 7.77
N ASN A 75 1.30 -6.21 7.94
CA ASN A 75 0.76 -6.90 9.09
C ASN A 75 1.02 -8.40 8.98
N THR A 76 0.79 -8.98 7.81
CA THR A 76 0.98 -10.42 7.63
C THR A 76 2.44 -10.81 7.84
N GLU A 77 3.37 -9.97 7.39
CA GLU A 77 4.78 -10.34 7.42
C GLU A 77 5.52 -9.93 8.69
N SER A 78 5.12 -8.83 9.34
CA SER A 78 5.91 -8.32 10.44
C SER A 78 5.08 -7.67 11.55
N SER A 79 3.79 -7.86 11.55
CA SER A 79 2.90 -7.23 12.51
C SER A 79 3.06 -5.71 12.44
N LYS A 80 2.98 -5.19 11.24
CA LYS A 80 3.04 -3.76 10.94
C LYS A 80 4.38 -3.14 11.35
N GLY A 81 5.44 -3.92 11.13
CA GLY A 81 6.78 -3.42 11.39
C GLY A 81 7.34 -3.74 12.76
N ARG A 82 6.58 -4.47 13.59
CA ARG A 82 7.08 -4.76 14.93
C ARG A 82 8.23 -5.77 14.91
N VAL A 83 8.24 -6.69 13.96
CA VAL A 83 9.27 -7.71 13.91
C VAL A 83 9.91 -7.70 12.53
N CYS A 84 10.90 -6.86 12.33
CA CYS A 84 11.60 -6.77 11.05
C CYS A 84 12.97 -7.39 11.19
N ILE A 85 13.29 -8.34 10.33
CA ILE A 85 14.61 -8.95 10.33
C ILE A 85 15.61 -8.00 9.73
N ARG A 86 15.22 -7.21 8.76
CA ARG A 86 16.09 -6.21 8.15
C ARG A 86 15.51 -4.83 8.39
N PRO A 87 16.35 -3.79 8.52
CA PRO A 87 15.87 -2.44 8.82
C PRO A 87 14.79 -1.97 7.86
N HIS A 88 13.67 -1.57 8.40
CA HIS A 88 12.53 -1.03 7.68
C HIS A 88 11.94 -1.98 6.63
N ASN A 89 12.26 -3.26 6.70
CA ASN A 89 11.67 -4.21 5.78
C ASN A 89 10.51 -4.91 6.49
N ALA A 90 9.35 -4.31 6.43
CA ALA A 90 8.18 -4.81 7.14
C ALA A 90 7.39 -5.82 6.32
N TRP A 91 7.84 -6.14 5.10
CA TRP A 91 7.04 -6.91 4.16
C TRP A 91 7.67 -8.22 3.74
N GLY A 92 8.70 -8.66 4.43
CA GLY A 92 9.38 -9.88 4.04
C GLY A 92 9.96 -9.78 2.63
N TRP A 93 10.47 -8.61 2.26
CA TRP A 93 10.89 -8.34 0.89
C TRP A 93 12.36 -8.72 0.71
N GLY A 94 12.64 -10.00 0.83
CA GLY A 94 13.97 -10.54 0.62
C GLY A 94 14.99 -9.96 1.59
N SER A 95 16.17 -9.69 1.10
CA SER A 95 17.23 -9.15 1.95
C SER A 95 17.30 -7.64 1.90
N SER A 96 16.28 -6.99 1.39
CA SER A 96 16.29 -5.54 1.28
C SER A 96 16.24 -4.86 2.63
N SER A 97 16.84 -3.69 2.72
CA SER A 97 16.73 -2.84 3.88
C SER A 97 16.73 -1.41 3.41
N TRP A 98 16.18 -0.52 4.21
CA TRP A 98 16.08 0.88 3.81
C TRP A 98 16.37 1.76 5.01
N ASP A 99 16.63 3.05 4.76
CA ASP A 99 16.99 3.97 5.81
C ASP A 99 15.78 4.64 6.46
N SER A 100 14.64 4.58 5.85
CA SER A 100 13.43 5.21 6.41
C SER A 100 12.19 4.46 5.96
N TRP A 101 11.08 4.67 6.66
CA TRP A 101 9.82 4.08 6.25
C TRP A 101 9.35 4.66 4.91
N GLU A 102 9.62 5.94 4.66
CA GLU A 102 9.20 6.56 3.41
C GLU A 102 9.87 5.88 2.23
N GLU A 103 11.17 5.65 2.32
CA GLU A 103 11.91 4.99 1.26
C GLU A 103 11.44 3.56 1.09
N ALA A 104 11.22 2.88 2.20
CA ALA A 104 10.81 1.47 2.18
C ALA A 104 9.43 1.30 1.55
N ILE A 105 8.48 2.18 1.89
CA ILE A 105 7.14 2.13 1.35
C ILE A 105 7.17 2.37 -0.16
N ASP A 106 7.95 3.35 -0.60
CA ASP A 106 8.05 3.63 -2.03
C ASP A 106 8.59 2.39 -2.77
N ALA A 107 9.61 1.77 -2.23
CA ALA A 107 10.21 0.59 -2.85
C ALA A 107 9.25 -0.58 -2.90
N HIS A 108 8.54 -0.83 -1.81
CA HIS A 108 7.64 -1.97 -1.74
C HIS A 108 6.42 -1.79 -2.67
N VAL A 109 5.77 -0.62 -2.59
CA VAL A 109 4.60 -0.37 -3.42
C VAL A 109 4.99 -0.38 -4.90
N GLY A 110 6.12 0.23 -5.23
CA GLY A 110 6.60 0.20 -6.61
C GLY A 110 6.89 -1.21 -7.09
N GLY A 111 7.46 -2.03 -6.21
CA GLY A 111 7.73 -3.42 -6.55
C GLY A 111 6.46 -4.24 -6.76
N LEU A 112 5.44 -4.00 -5.95
CA LEU A 112 4.15 -4.66 -6.14
C LEU A 112 3.57 -4.29 -7.51
N SER A 113 3.63 -3.02 -7.86
CA SER A 113 3.10 -2.55 -9.11
C SER A 113 3.79 -3.21 -10.30
N ARG A 114 5.08 -3.38 -10.21
CA ARG A 114 5.84 -3.95 -11.33
C ARG A 114 5.74 -5.47 -11.43
N GLY A 115 5.55 -6.15 -10.34
CA GLY A 115 5.65 -7.60 -10.35
C GLY A 115 4.44 -8.39 -9.89
N TYR A 116 3.45 -7.73 -9.26
CA TYR A 116 2.36 -8.48 -8.65
C TYR A 116 0.97 -7.99 -9.04
N GLY A 117 0.85 -6.84 -9.64
CA GLY A 117 -0.46 -6.31 -10.03
C GLY A 117 -0.85 -5.13 -9.16
N TYR A 118 -2.10 -4.68 -9.27
CA TYR A 118 -2.51 -3.49 -8.55
C TYR A 118 -3.29 -3.79 -7.25
N THR A 119 -3.69 -5.02 -7.03
CA THR A 119 -4.31 -5.42 -5.76
C THR A 119 -4.07 -6.90 -5.54
N ILE A 120 -4.46 -7.41 -4.38
CA ILE A 120 -4.24 -8.79 -4.05
C ILE A 120 -4.97 -9.72 -5.00
N SER A 121 -4.36 -10.83 -5.31
CA SER A 121 -4.95 -11.86 -6.13
C SER A 121 -4.33 -13.19 -5.72
N GLU A 122 -4.92 -14.29 -6.15
CA GLU A 122 -4.35 -15.60 -5.86
C GLU A 122 -3.00 -15.74 -6.54
N GLU A 123 -2.86 -15.24 -7.77
CA GLU A 123 -1.58 -15.29 -8.46
C GLU A 123 -0.51 -14.51 -7.71
N ALA A 124 -0.87 -13.33 -7.21
CA ALA A 124 0.08 -12.53 -6.45
C ALA A 124 0.49 -13.25 -5.17
N ALA A 125 -0.48 -13.89 -4.50
CA ALA A 125 -0.19 -14.61 -3.27
C ALA A 125 0.73 -15.81 -3.54
N GLN A 126 0.49 -16.54 -4.61
CA GLN A 126 1.32 -17.68 -4.97
C GLN A 126 2.75 -17.25 -5.22
N LYS A 127 2.93 -16.08 -5.79
CA LYS A 127 4.25 -15.58 -6.06
C LYS A 127 4.93 -15.02 -4.80
N TYR A 128 4.14 -14.41 -3.93
CA TYR A 128 4.69 -13.76 -2.73
C TYR A 128 5.07 -14.79 -1.67
N CYS A 129 4.25 -15.81 -1.48
CA CYS A 129 4.46 -16.78 -0.42
C CYS A 129 4.13 -18.19 -0.92
N PRO A 130 4.96 -18.76 -1.80
CA PRO A 130 4.63 -20.03 -2.45
C PRO A 130 4.20 -21.16 -1.54
N PRO A 131 4.90 -21.42 -0.43
CA PRO A 131 4.56 -22.61 0.35
C PRO A 131 3.22 -22.53 1.04
N ASN A 132 2.79 -21.34 1.47
CA ASN A 132 1.58 -21.21 2.23
C ASN A 132 0.73 -20.08 1.70
N TRP A 133 0.58 -19.99 0.42
CA TRP A 133 -0.05 -18.83 -0.19
C TRP A 133 -1.52 -18.67 0.20
N GLN A 134 -2.24 -19.79 0.45
CA GLN A 134 -3.66 -19.67 0.78
C GLN A 134 -3.84 -18.94 2.12
N GLY A 135 -3.08 -19.33 3.11
CA GLY A 135 -3.16 -18.68 4.41
C GLY A 135 -2.70 -17.23 4.34
N TRP A 136 -1.66 -16.97 3.58
CA TRP A 136 -1.17 -15.61 3.38
C TRP A 136 -2.25 -14.75 2.71
N TYR A 137 -2.89 -15.31 1.69
CA TYR A 137 -3.94 -14.61 0.94
C TYR A 137 -5.10 -14.25 1.87
N GLU A 138 -5.57 -15.21 2.64
CA GLU A 138 -6.71 -14.97 3.52
C GLU A 138 -6.39 -13.97 4.61
N ARG A 139 -5.24 -14.10 5.23
CA ARG A 139 -4.86 -13.17 6.30
C ARG A 139 -4.67 -11.76 5.77
N THR A 140 -4.06 -11.63 4.61
CA THR A 140 -3.81 -10.31 4.04
C THR A 140 -5.13 -9.67 3.58
N LEU A 141 -6.01 -10.46 2.96
CA LEU A 141 -7.30 -9.94 2.53
C LEU A 141 -8.13 -9.50 3.73
N ASP A 142 -8.12 -10.27 4.83
CA ASP A 142 -8.84 -9.88 6.02
C ASP A 142 -8.32 -8.55 6.55
N GLN A 143 -7.02 -8.34 6.52
CA GLN A 143 -6.43 -7.09 6.99
C GLN A 143 -6.80 -5.93 6.07
N MET A 144 -6.84 -6.15 4.76
CA MET A 144 -7.27 -5.11 3.84
C MET A 144 -8.71 -4.67 4.15
N ASN A 145 -9.53 -5.61 4.57
CA ASN A 145 -10.92 -5.27 4.89
C ASN A 145 -11.06 -4.49 6.19
N MET A 146 -10.01 -4.34 6.96
CA MET A 146 -10.03 -3.52 8.16
C MET A 146 -9.63 -2.09 7.86
N ILE A 147 -9.14 -1.82 6.69
CA ILE A 147 -8.72 -0.50 6.32
C ILE A 147 -9.82 0.17 5.49
#